data_c55a3a4d45f8e2b7f8398e54dc869a19
#
_entry.id   c55a3a4d45f8e2b7f8398e54dc869a19
#
_cell.length_a   1.000
_cell.length_b   1.000
_cell.length_c   1.000
_cell.angle_alpha   90.00
_cell.angle_beta   90.00
_cell.angle_gamma   90.00
#
_symmetry.space_group_name_H-M   'P 1'
#
loop_
_entity.id
_entity.type
_entity.pdbx_description
1 polymer ?
#
loop_
_entity_poly.entity_id
_entity_poly.type
_entity_poly.pdbx_seq_one_letter_code
_entity_poly.pdbx_strand_id
1 'polypeptide(L)'
;HDDHDKHGKKHDDHDDHEKEDDVHIWLSPDNAIKIVQKVNKVLSLYFPENSKIYNDNTTKFIDKIRNLKMELVKELSPIKNKPYIVFHDAYQYFEKTFELNAVGSVALEGDIASSPKQISFIKDKIIKSKASCVFQEPQFDSKLVKIVVEGTNAKTGTLDPLGVNITGNKDFYLQLLTNMAKSLKECLG
;
A
#
# COMPACT_ATOMS: atom_id res chain seq x y z
N HIS A 1 -16.73 -35.41 -53.35
CA HIS A 1 -15.93 -35.89 -52.18
C HIS A 1 -14.81 -34.91 -51.90
N ASP A 2 -15.02 -34.05 -50.95
CA ASP A 2 -13.88 -33.37 -50.29
C ASP A 2 -14.39 -32.91 -48.93
N ASP A 3 -13.99 -33.67 -47.89
CA ASP A 3 -14.20 -33.36 -46.50
C ASP A 3 -13.20 -32.28 -46.10
N HIS A 4 -13.71 -31.13 -45.69
CA HIS A 4 -12.93 -30.08 -45.05
C HIS A 4 -13.12 -30.11 -43.55
N ASP A 5 -12.21 -30.80 -42.85
CA ASP A 5 -12.02 -30.75 -41.41
C ASP A 5 -11.62 -29.34 -40.98
N LYS A 6 -12.53 -28.67 -40.25
CA LYS A 6 -12.25 -27.40 -39.55
C LYS A 6 -11.60 -27.68 -38.21
N HIS A 7 -10.28 -27.68 -38.14
CA HIS A 7 -9.56 -27.56 -36.90
C HIS A 7 -9.72 -26.14 -36.33
N GLY A 8 -10.63 -26.03 -35.35
CA GLY A 8 -10.70 -24.84 -34.50
C GLY A 8 -9.48 -24.80 -33.57
N LYS A 9 -8.51 -23.92 -33.87
CA LYS A 9 -7.47 -23.54 -32.91
C LYS A 9 -8.12 -22.74 -31.81
N LYS A 10 -8.22 -23.31 -30.61
CA LYS A 10 -8.38 -22.55 -29.38
C LYS A 10 -7.09 -21.75 -29.19
N HIS A 11 -7.17 -20.45 -29.31
CA HIS A 11 -6.19 -19.55 -28.76
C HIS A 11 -6.45 -19.52 -27.25
N ASP A 12 -5.66 -20.24 -26.49
CA ASP A 12 -5.47 -19.97 -25.09
C ASP A 12 -4.62 -18.70 -25.01
N ASP A 13 -5.29 -17.56 -24.88
CA ASP A 13 -4.65 -16.29 -24.53
C ASP A 13 -4.22 -16.45 -23.05
N HIS A 14 -3.01 -16.96 -22.86
CA HIS A 14 -2.27 -16.79 -21.60
C HIS A 14 -1.84 -15.31 -21.55
N ASP A 15 -2.69 -14.47 -20.98
CA ASP A 15 -2.29 -13.18 -20.45
C ASP A 15 -1.38 -13.44 -19.24
N ASP A 16 -0.12 -13.80 -19.51
CA ASP A 16 0.98 -13.67 -18.56
C ASP A 16 1.26 -12.16 -18.43
N HIS A 17 0.39 -11.44 -17.72
CA HIS A 17 0.75 -10.16 -17.17
C HIS A 17 1.88 -10.43 -16.17
N GLU A 18 3.12 -10.15 -16.57
CA GLU A 18 4.24 -10.03 -15.64
C GLU A 18 3.78 -9.05 -14.56
N LYS A 19 3.55 -9.56 -13.35
CA LYS A 19 3.25 -8.69 -12.21
C LYS A 19 4.47 -7.82 -12.01
N GLU A 20 4.35 -6.54 -12.34
CA GLU A 20 5.37 -5.58 -12.01
C GLU A 20 5.62 -5.63 -10.50
N ASP A 21 6.89 -5.69 -10.11
CA ASP A 21 7.28 -5.70 -8.71
C ASP A 21 6.83 -4.39 -8.05
N ASP A 22 6.09 -4.50 -6.94
CA ASP A 22 5.69 -3.32 -6.18
C ASP A 22 6.91 -2.60 -5.62
N VAL A 23 7.08 -1.36 -6.04
CA VAL A 23 8.22 -0.51 -5.67
C VAL A 23 8.08 0.13 -4.28
N HIS A 24 6.91 0.08 -3.64
CA HIS A 24 6.62 0.73 -2.35
C HIS A 24 7.24 -0.01 -1.14
N ILE A 25 8.46 -0.52 -1.33
CA ILE A 25 9.18 -1.36 -0.36
C ILE A 25 9.38 -0.71 1.01
N TRP A 26 9.42 0.64 1.06
CA TRP A 26 9.61 1.39 2.31
C TRP A 26 8.42 1.28 3.27
N LEU A 27 7.25 0.88 2.80
CA LEU A 27 6.07 0.72 3.65
C LEU A 27 6.13 -0.54 4.53
N SER A 28 7.14 -1.40 4.34
CA SER A 28 7.47 -2.47 5.29
C SER A 28 8.52 -2.01 6.30
N PRO A 29 8.24 -2.04 7.61
CA PRO A 29 9.24 -1.83 8.66
C PRO A 29 10.46 -2.75 8.52
N ASP A 30 10.26 -4.01 8.13
CA ASP A 30 11.34 -4.97 7.97
C ASP A 30 12.23 -4.65 6.77
N ASN A 31 11.65 -4.17 5.67
CA ASN A 31 12.42 -3.69 4.52
C ASN A 31 13.18 -2.41 4.87
N ALA A 32 12.56 -1.48 5.61
CA ALA A 32 13.23 -0.27 6.07
C ALA A 32 14.47 -0.59 6.92
N ILE A 33 14.39 -1.59 7.80
CA ILE A 33 15.55 -2.06 8.57
C ILE A 33 16.67 -2.54 7.62
N LYS A 34 16.35 -3.35 6.61
CA LYS A 34 17.33 -3.83 5.62
C LYS A 34 17.97 -2.69 4.83
N ILE A 35 17.15 -1.69 4.43
CA ILE A 35 17.62 -0.49 3.72
C ILE A 35 18.62 0.27 4.60
N VAL A 36 18.26 0.56 5.85
CA VAL A 36 19.12 1.30 6.79
C VAL A 36 20.43 0.55 7.05
N GLN A 37 20.39 -0.77 7.21
CA GLN A 37 21.60 -1.60 7.36
C GLN A 37 22.50 -1.52 6.11
N LYS A 38 21.89 -1.57 4.91
CA LYS A 38 22.65 -1.44 3.65
C LYS A 38 23.27 -0.06 3.51
N VAL A 39 22.52 1.00 3.83
CA VAL A 39 23.02 2.40 3.83
C VAL A 39 24.19 2.53 4.79
N ASN A 40 24.06 2.03 6.02
CA ASN A 40 25.15 2.03 7.01
C ASN A 40 26.41 1.35 6.48
N LYS A 41 26.26 0.16 5.90
CA LYS A 41 27.39 -0.60 5.32
C LYS A 41 28.12 0.20 4.24
N VAL A 42 27.37 0.84 3.34
CA VAL A 42 27.94 1.64 2.24
C VAL A 42 28.63 2.87 2.79
N LEU A 43 27.99 3.63 3.69
CA LEU A 43 28.58 4.82 4.28
C LEU A 43 29.85 4.50 5.09
N SER A 44 29.85 3.43 5.86
CA SER A 44 31.04 3.01 6.63
C SER A 44 32.19 2.53 5.74
N LEU A 45 31.89 2.05 4.53
CA LEU A 45 32.92 1.67 3.55
C LEU A 45 33.59 2.90 2.91
N TYR A 46 32.78 3.90 2.53
CA TYR A 46 33.28 5.09 1.85
C TYR A 46 33.79 6.20 2.80
N PHE A 47 33.30 6.23 4.04
CA PHE A 47 33.65 7.20 5.07
C PHE A 47 33.97 6.49 6.40
N PRO A 48 35.07 5.71 6.47
CA PRO A 48 35.37 4.84 7.61
C PRO A 48 35.59 5.61 8.92
N GLU A 49 36.05 6.86 8.84
CA GLU A 49 36.27 7.75 9.99
C GLU A 49 34.96 8.04 10.76
N ASN A 50 33.81 7.94 10.10
CA ASN A 50 32.49 8.19 10.68
C ASN A 50 31.73 6.88 11.04
N SER A 51 32.34 5.70 10.83
CA SER A 51 31.67 4.41 10.98
C SER A 51 31.00 4.23 12.34
N LYS A 52 31.64 4.70 13.41
CA LYS A 52 31.05 4.63 14.76
C LYS A 52 29.74 5.40 14.85
N ILE A 53 29.68 6.61 14.30
CA ILE A 53 28.48 7.46 14.33
C ILE A 53 27.37 6.80 13.49
N TYR A 54 27.71 6.27 12.31
CA TYR A 54 26.75 5.58 11.44
C TYR A 54 26.17 4.33 12.11
N ASN A 55 27.00 3.51 12.75
CA ASN A 55 26.56 2.33 13.48
C ASN A 55 25.66 2.68 14.66
N ASP A 56 26.02 3.67 15.47
CA ASP A 56 25.24 4.12 16.62
C ASP A 56 23.86 4.65 16.18
N ASN A 57 23.81 5.46 15.11
CA ASN A 57 22.56 6.00 14.56
C ASN A 57 21.69 4.89 13.96
N THR A 58 22.30 3.96 13.23
CA THR A 58 21.60 2.81 12.64
C THR A 58 20.94 1.96 13.71
N THR A 59 21.68 1.60 14.76
CA THR A 59 21.16 0.80 15.88
C THR A 59 19.96 1.49 16.52
N LYS A 60 20.11 2.75 16.90
CA LYS A 60 19.03 3.54 17.52
C LYS A 60 17.78 3.63 16.64
N PHE A 61 17.97 3.80 15.33
CA PHE A 61 16.85 3.92 14.41
C PHE A 61 16.14 2.58 14.19
N ILE A 62 16.88 1.49 14.07
CA ILE A 62 16.33 0.13 13.99
C ILE A 62 15.50 -0.21 15.24
N ASP A 63 15.99 0.14 16.43
CA ASP A 63 15.25 -0.10 17.67
C ASP A 63 13.92 0.69 17.69
N LYS A 64 13.92 1.96 17.22
CA LYS A 64 12.70 2.74 17.08
C LYS A 64 11.71 2.08 16.09
N ILE A 65 12.18 1.58 14.94
CA ILE A 65 11.34 0.89 13.95
C ILE A 65 10.72 -0.38 14.57
N ARG A 66 11.50 -1.17 15.27
CA ARG A 66 11.04 -2.41 15.93
C ARG A 66 9.96 -2.14 16.97
N ASN A 67 10.20 -1.14 17.82
CA ASN A 67 9.24 -0.75 18.85
C ASN A 67 7.94 -0.26 18.21
N LEU A 68 8.02 0.64 17.22
CA LEU A 68 6.85 1.12 16.49
C LEU A 68 6.09 -0.05 15.83
N LYS A 69 6.79 -0.99 15.18
CA LYS A 69 6.14 -2.16 14.58
C LYS A 69 5.33 -2.94 15.60
N MET A 70 5.89 -3.19 16.79
CA MET A 70 5.17 -3.90 17.87
C MET A 70 3.94 -3.12 18.37
N GLU A 71 4.03 -1.81 18.46
CA GLU A 71 2.90 -0.94 18.83
C GLU A 71 1.81 -0.99 17.76
N LEU A 72 2.17 -0.82 16.49
CA LEU A 72 1.23 -0.84 15.37
C LEU A 72 0.55 -2.20 15.19
N VAL A 73 1.23 -3.33 15.44
CA VAL A 73 0.60 -4.66 15.43
C VAL A 73 -0.55 -4.73 16.44
N LYS A 74 -0.34 -4.21 17.66
CA LYS A 74 -1.40 -4.16 18.69
C LYS A 74 -2.53 -3.21 18.28
N GLU A 75 -2.18 -2.03 17.79
CA GLU A 75 -3.14 -1.00 17.42
C GLU A 75 -4.04 -1.38 16.25
N LEU A 76 -3.50 -2.07 15.25
CA LEU A 76 -4.22 -2.46 14.04
C LEU A 76 -4.96 -3.80 14.19
N SER A 77 -4.62 -4.60 15.20
CA SER A 77 -5.24 -5.91 15.44
C SER A 77 -6.78 -5.88 15.45
N PRO A 78 -7.47 -4.88 16.06
CA PRO A 78 -8.94 -4.86 16.07
C PRO A 78 -9.58 -4.65 14.68
N ILE A 79 -8.83 -4.12 13.72
CA ILE A 79 -9.34 -3.77 12.38
C ILE A 79 -8.80 -4.68 11.27
N LYS A 80 -7.92 -5.62 11.56
CA LYS A 80 -7.20 -6.43 10.55
C LYS A 80 -8.11 -7.19 9.58
N ASN A 81 -9.29 -7.60 10.02
CA ASN A 81 -10.24 -8.33 9.20
C ASN A 81 -11.28 -7.44 8.49
N LYS A 82 -11.25 -6.11 8.73
CA LYS A 82 -12.22 -5.21 8.13
C LYS A 82 -11.84 -4.92 6.68
N PRO A 83 -12.73 -5.23 5.70
CA PRO A 83 -12.41 -5.02 4.31
C PRO A 83 -12.40 -3.53 3.96
N TYR A 84 -11.41 -3.12 3.17
CA TYR A 84 -11.29 -1.77 2.64
C TYR A 84 -10.72 -1.76 1.23
N ILE A 85 -10.85 -0.61 0.56
CA ILE A 85 -10.30 -0.37 -0.78
C ILE A 85 -9.35 0.81 -0.69
N VAL A 86 -8.20 0.71 -1.34
CA VAL A 86 -7.19 1.78 -1.45
C VAL A 86 -7.34 2.55 -2.75
N PHE A 87 -6.71 3.73 -2.89
CA PHE A 87 -6.72 4.47 -4.14
C PHE A 87 -5.96 3.73 -5.24
N HIS A 88 -4.69 3.42 -5.00
CA HIS A 88 -3.87 2.57 -5.89
C HIS A 88 -3.18 1.45 -5.07
N ASP A 89 -2.70 0.42 -5.74
CA ASP A 89 -2.12 -0.77 -5.10
C ASP A 89 -0.66 -0.53 -4.67
N ALA A 90 -0.50 0.32 -3.63
CA ALA A 90 0.80 0.71 -3.08
C ALA A 90 1.11 0.09 -1.71
N TYR A 91 0.12 -0.53 -1.07
CA TYR A 91 0.17 -0.78 0.37
C TYR A 91 0.45 -2.23 0.73
N GLN A 92 0.67 -3.13 -0.23
CA GLN A 92 0.80 -4.56 0.01
C GLN A 92 1.87 -4.94 1.06
N TYR A 93 2.98 -4.20 1.13
CA TYR A 93 4.01 -4.44 2.14
C TYR A 93 3.56 -4.08 3.55
N PHE A 94 2.80 -2.99 3.70
CA PHE A 94 2.21 -2.56 4.96
C PHE A 94 1.09 -3.52 5.37
N GLU A 95 0.19 -3.83 4.44
CA GLU A 95 -0.93 -4.76 4.62
C GLU A 95 -0.45 -6.15 5.06
N LYS A 96 0.55 -6.70 4.39
CA LYS A 96 1.16 -7.98 4.74
C LYS A 96 1.82 -7.96 6.11
N THR A 97 2.49 -6.84 6.47
CA THR A 97 3.16 -6.71 7.77
C THR A 97 2.17 -6.69 8.93
N PHE A 98 1.01 -6.07 8.75
CA PHE A 98 0.01 -5.87 9.79
C PHE A 98 -1.25 -6.72 9.61
N GLU A 99 -1.23 -7.68 8.68
CA GLU A 99 -2.34 -8.60 8.37
C GLU A 99 -3.66 -7.88 8.05
N LEU A 100 -3.60 -6.80 7.28
CA LEU A 100 -4.76 -6.01 6.92
C LEU A 100 -5.50 -6.60 5.71
N ASN A 101 -6.80 -6.30 5.60
CA ASN A 101 -7.68 -6.88 4.58
C ASN A 101 -8.06 -5.85 3.49
N ALA A 102 -7.08 -5.41 2.69
CA ALA A 102 -7.38 -4.67 1.46
C ALA A 102 -7.99 -5.63 0.42
N VAL A 103 -9.13 -5.25 -0.12
CA VAL A 103 -9.89 -6.08 -1.08
C VAL A 103 -9.76 -5.56 -2.51
N GLY A 104 -9.05 -4.47 -2.74
CA GLY A 104 -8.70 -3.94 -4.05
C GLY A 104 -8.37 -2.46 -4.06
N SER A 105 -8.19 -1.93 -5.27
CA SER A 105 -7.86 -0.53 -5.53
C SER A 105 -8.88 0.14 -6.45
N VAL A 106 -8.93 1.49 -6.40
CA VAL A 106 -9.76 2.34 -7.27
C VAL A 106 -9.07 2.56 -8.61
N ALA A 107 -7.76 2.87 -8.58
CA ALA A 107 -6.94 2.93 -9.78
C ALA A 107 -6.55 1.50 -10.17
N LEU A 108 -6.86 1.10 -11.39
CA LEU A 108 -6.35 -0.12 -12.01
C LEU A 108 -4.97 0.20 -12.60
N GLU A 109 -4.10 -0.80 -12.71
CA GLU A 109 -2.69 -0.69 -13.16
C GLU A 109 -2.50 0.38 -14.26
N GLY A 110 -1.81 1.48 -13.89
CA GLY A 110 -1.45 2.57 -14.80
C GLY A 110 -2.56 3.56 -15.17
N ASP A 111 -3.84 3.26 -14.97
CA ASP A 111 -4.95 4.11 -15.36
C ASP A 111 -5.89 4.42 -14.18
N ILE A 112 -6.13 5.72 -13.97
CA ILE A 112 -7.21 6.16 -13.07
C ILE A 112 -8.54 5.74 -13.72
N ALA A 113 -9.38 5.03 -12.97
CA ALA A 113 -10.69 4.59 -13.45
C ALA A 113 -11.50 5.78 -13.98
N SER A 114 -11.59 5.93 -15.29
CA SER A 114 -12.18 7.10 -15.94
C SER A 114 -13.48 6.78 -16.68
N SER A 115 -13.74 5.48 -16.96
CA SER A 115 -14.93 5.07 -17.67
C SER A 115 -16.09 4.74 -16.75
N PRO A 116 -17.36 4.97 -17.17
CA PRO A 116 -18.55 4.58 -16.40
C PRO A 116 -18.57 3.09 -16.03
N LYS A 117 -18.04 2.23 -16.89
CA LYS A 117 -17.94 0.78 -16.67
C LYS A 117 -16.99 0.45 -15.52
N GLN A 118 -15.83 1.09 -15.46
CA GLN A 118 -14.86 0.93 -14.37
C GLN A 118 -15.42 1.44 -13.04
N ILE A 119 -16.07 2.62 -13.05
CA ILE A 119 -16.73 3.16 -11.86
C ILE A 119 -17.80 2.20 -11.33
N SER A 120 -18.66 1.65 -12.21
CA SER A 120 -19.66 0.65 -11.82
C SER A 120 -19.02 -0.61 -11.25
N PHE A 121 -17.94 -1.10 -11.85
CA PHE A 121 -17.21 -2.26 -11.36
C PHE A 121 -16.65 -2.04 -9.94
N ILE A 122 -16.07 -0.86 -9.67
CA ILE A 122 -15.54 -0.52 -8.35
C ILE A 122 -16.67 -0.40 -7.32
N LYS A 123 -17.80 0.23 -7.67
CA LYS A 123 -18.99 0.29 -6.80
C LYS A 123 -19.51 -1.11 -6.44
N ASP A 124 -19.62 -1.99 -7.42
CA ASP A 124 -20.01 -3.38 -7.22
C ASP A 124 -19.03 -4.10 -6.28
N LYS A 125 -17.73 -3.85 -6.44
CA LYS A 125 -16.70 -4.43 -5.58
C LYS A 125 -16.82 -3.95 -4.14
N ILE A 126 -17.05 -2.63 -3.91
CA ILE A 126 -17.31 -2.07 -2.59
C ILE A 126 -18.49 -2.78 -1.91
N ILE A 127 -19.60 -2.92 -2.64
CA ILE A 127 -20.83 -3.54 -2.12
C ILE A 127 -20.64 -5.01 -1.82
N LYS A 128 -20.10 -5.79 -2.78
CA LYS A 128 -19.91 -7.25 -2.66
C LYS A 128 -18.92 -7.63 -1.57
N SER A 129 -17.82 -6.88 -1.44
CA SER A 129 -16.82 -7.10 -0.40
C SER A 129 -17.22 -6.55 0.97
N LYS A 130 -18.31 -5.77 1.04
CA LYS A 130 -18.73 -5.00 2.23
C LYS A 130 -17.60 -4.11 2.75
N ALA A 131 -16.84 -3.50 1.83
CA ALA A 131 -15.76 -2.60 2.21
C ALA A 131 -16.28 -1.48 3.11
N SER A 132 -15.69 -1.33 4.29
CA SER A 132 -16.09 -0.32 5.28
C SER A 132 -15.54 1.05 4.94
N CYS A 133 -14.40 1.09 4.23
CA CYS A 133 -13.71 2.31 3.83
C CYS A 133 -13.18 2.23 2.42
N VAL A 134 -13.15 3.39 1.74
CA VAL A 134 -12.39 3.63 0.53
C VAL A 134 -11.41 4.75 0.82
N PHE A 135 -10.12 4.48 0.68
CA PHE A 135 -9.07 5.46 0.97
C PHE A 135 -8.70 6.23 -0.28
N GLN A 136 -8.63 7.54 -0.14
CA GLN A 136 -8.03 8.47 -1.11
C GLN A 136 -6.59 8.77 -0.72
N GLU A 137 -5.86 9.44 -1.61
CA GLU A 137 -4.49 9.88 -1.38
C GLU A 137 -4.36 11.37 -1.65
N PRO A 138 -3.54 12.11 -0.87
CA PRO A 138 -3.40 13.55 -1.04
C PRO A 138 -2.73 13.95 -2.37
N GLN A 139 -2.08 13.00 -3.05
CA GLN A 139 -1.42 13.19 -4.34
C GLN A 139 -2.40 13.22 -5.52
N PHE A 140 -3.64 12.77 -5.33
CA PHE A 140 -4.63 12.60 -6.39
C PHE A 140 -5.92 13.37 -6.13
N ASP A 141 -6.71 13.62 -7.20
CA ASP A 141 -8.02 14.25 -7.07
C ASP A 141 -9.01 13.30 -6.36
N SER A 142 -9.59 13.77 -5.27
CA SER A 142 -10.54 13.02 -4.47
C SER A 142 -11.91 12.78 -5.14
N LYS A 143 -12.17 13.40 -6.31
CA LYS A 143 -13.47 13.30 -7.01
C LYS A 143 -13.83 11.87 -7.33
N LEU A 144 -12.88 11.07 -7.80
CA LEU A 144 -13.14 9.67 -8.16
C LEU A 144 -13.59 8.85 -6.95
N VAL A 145 -12.90 9.01 -5.80
CA VAL A 145 -13.28 8.31 -4.56
C VAL A 145 -14.70 8.70 -4.13
N LYS A 146 -15.07 9.99 -4.20
CA LYS A 146 -16.43 10.46 -3.91
C LYS A 146 -17.47 9.79 -4.81
N ILE A 147 -17.19 9.71 -6.12
CA ILE A 147 -18.10 9.07 -7.09
C ILE A 147 -18.28 7.58 -6.80
N VAL A 148 -17.21 6.83 -6.49
CA VAL A 148 -17.31 5.38 -6.27
C VAL A 148 -17.95 5.03 -4.93
N VAL A 149 -17.90 5.88 -3.91
CA VAL A 149 -18.58 5.63 -2.63
C VAL A 149 -20.04 6.07 -2.64
N GLU A 150 -20.44 6.94 -3.56
CA GLU A 150 -21.82 7.43 -3.64
C GLU A 150 -22.81 6.28 -3.85
N GLY A 151 -23.82 6.20 -2.95
CA GLY A 151 -24.79 5.10 -2.95
C GLY A 151 -24.30 3.80 -2.31
N THR A 152 -23.13 3.81 -1.67
CA THR A 152 -22.61 2.69 -0.87
C THR A 152 -22.63 3.04 0.62
N ASN A 153 -22.34 2.05 1.48
CA ASN A 153 -22.18 2.28 2.92
C ASN A 153 -20.72 2.53 3.34
N ALA A 154 -19.79 2.60 2.40
CA ALA A 154 -18.38 2.82 2.69
C ALA A 154 -18.11 4.26 3.10
N LYS A 155 -17.28 4.45 4.13
CA LYS A 155 -16.73 5.76 4.50
C LYS A 155 -15.55 6.10 3.62
N THR A 156 -15.13 7.36 3.61
CA THR A 156 -13.88 7.79 2.99
C THR A 156 -12.81 8.05 4.06
N GLY A 157 -11.59 7.60 3.80
CA GLY A 157 -10.40 7.91 4.60
C GLY A 157 -9.29 8.47 3.70
N THR A 158 -8.15 8.84 4.29
CA THR A 158 -6.97 9.28 3.54
C THR A 158 -5.76 8.47 3.98
N LEU A 159 -5.08 7.84 3.03
CA LEU A 159 -3.77 7.22 3.24
C LEU A 159 -2.73 8.02 2.46
N ASP A 160 -1.58 8.29 3.08
CA ASP A 160 -0.50 9.04 2.48
C ASP A 160 0.79 8.21 2.51
N PRO A 161 1.12 7.49 1.44
CA PRO A 161 2.29 6.61 1.39
C PRO A 161 3.62 7.37 1.27
N LEU A 162 3.57 8.67 0.98
CA LEU A 162 4.74 9.54 0.78
C LEU A 162 4.97 10.53 1.92
N GLY A 163 3.98 10.75 2.79
CA GLY A 163 4.10 11.69 3.91
C GLY A 163 4.11 13.16 3.49
N VAL A 164 3.30 13.54 2.49
CA VAL A 164 3.26 14.91 1.92
C VAL A 164 3.05 15.99 3.00
N ASN A 165 2.28 15.68 4.03
CA ASN A 165 1.97 16.62 5.11
C ASN A 165 2.89 16.48 6.33
N ILE A 166 3.96 15.68 6.25
CA ILE A 166 4.92 15.51 7.34
C ILE A 166 6.12 16.44 7.10
N THR A 167 6.40 17.33 8.06
CA THR A 167 7.61 18.14 8.00
C THR A 167 8.85 17.26 8.09
N GLY A 168 9.80 17.43 7.17
CA GLY A 168 11.05 16.66 7.12
C GLY A 168 11.84 16.77 8.43
N ASN A 169 12.05 15.64 9.10
CA ASN A 169 12.82 15.53 10.33
C ASN A 169 13.33 14.08 10.52
N LYS A 170 14.13 13.86 11.57
CA LYS A 170 14.74 12.55 11.88
C LYS A 170 13.72 11.43 12.19
N ASP A 171 12.49 11.76 12.53
CA ASP A 171 11.44 10.82 12.89
C ASP A 171 10.37 10.72 11.76
N PHE A 172 10.63 11.32 10.59
CA PHE A 172 9.72 11.34 9.44
C PHE A 172 9.15 9.96 9.11
N TYR A 173 10.00 8.95 8.99
CA TYR A 173 9.58 7.59 8.66
C TYR A 173 8.65 6.97 9.72
N LEU A 174 8.94 7.21 10.98
CA LEU A 174 8.10 6.72 12.09
C LEU A 174 6.74 7.41 12.07
N GLN A 175 6.71 8.72 11.81
CA GLN A 175 5.48 9.50 11.67
C GLN A 175 4.65 9.04 10.46
N LEU A 176 5.30 8.70 9.33
CA LEU A 176 4.63 8.17 8.15
C LEU A 176 3.80 6.92 8.51
N LEU A 177 4.44 5.91 9.09
CA LEU A 177 3.76 4.66 9.46
C LEU A 177 2.67 4.88 10.54
N THR A 178 2.96 5.75 11.52
CA THR A 178 1.98 6.09 12.58
C THR A 178 0.75 6.78 11.99
N ASN A 179 0.93 7.73 11.07
CA ASN A 179 -0.17 8.44 10.44
C ASN A 179 -1.04 7.51 9.59
N MET A 180 -0.42 6.58 8.84
CA MET A 180 -1.15 5.56 8.08
C MET A 180 -1.99 4.67 9.00
N ALA A 181 -1.41 4.17 10.09
CA ALA A 181 -2.12 3.36 11.07
C ALA A 181 -3.29 4.12 11.71
N LYS A 182 -3.08 5.39 12.06
CA LYS A 182 -4.11 6.26 12.62
C LYS A 182 -5.27 6.43 11.63
N SER A 183 -4.99 6.75 10.37
CA SER A 183 -6.01 6.90 9.32
C SER A 183 -6.83 5.62 9.11
N LEU A 184 -6.17 4.46 9.11
CA LEU A 184 -6.86 3.17 9.03
C LEU A 184 -7.79 2.95 10.21
N LYS A 185 -7.35 3.22 11.43
CA LYS A 185 -8.16 3.07 12.64
C LYS A 185 -9.34 4.04 12.66
N GLU A 186 -9.15 5.29 12.26
CA GLU A 186 -10.22 6.31 12.24
C GLU A 186 -11.34 5.93 11.27
N CYS A 187 -11.02 5.32 10.15
CA CYS A 187 -12.02 4.94 9.15
C CYS A 187 -12.63 3.57 9.43
N LEU A 188 -11.82 2.59 9.81
CA LEU A 188 -12.23 1.19 10.00
C LEU A 188 -12.69 0.88 11.44
N GLY A 189 -12.35 1.72 12.39
CA GLY A 189 -12.65 1.53 13.83
C GLY A 189 -14.11 1.64 14.25
#